data_0977e1fbf3740a2e9b45f3ae1289ecb7
#
_entry.id   0977e1fbf3740a2e9b45f3ae1289ecb7
#
_cell.length_a   1.000
_cell.length_b   1.000
_cell.length_c   1.000
_cell.angle_alpha   90.00
_cell.angle_beta   90.00
_cell.angle_gamma   90.00
#
_symmetry.space_group_name_H-M   'P 1'
#
loop_
_entity.id
_entity.type
_entity.pdbx_description
1 polymer ?
#
loop_
_entity_poly.entity_id
_entity_poly.type
_entity_poly.pdbx_seq_one_letter_code
_entity_poly.pdbx_strand_id
1 'polypeptide(L)'
;DRLVSRGLGDVYKRQKRFGSAYAPLDESLSRVVVDFSGRPGLFWDVEFKREFINDFDLQLLEEFFHGFTNKALATIHVDNLKGANAHHQAETIFKAFALALKQACSMDDAKKDRLPSTKELL
;
A
#
# COMPACT_ATOMS: atom_id res chain seq x y z
N ASP A 1 8.29 13.41 14.77
CA ASP A 1 7.76 14.46 15.61
C ASP A 1 6.46 14.02 16.29
N ARG A 2 6.38 14.30 17.59
CA ARG A 2 5.26 13.86 18.41
C ARG A 2 3.93 14.51 17.98
N LEU A 3 3.95 15.78 17.64
CA LEU A 3 2.75 16.48 17.19
C LEU A 3 2.24 15.97 15.87
N VAL A 4 3.15 15.69 14.96
CA VAL A 4 2.77 15.12 13.66
C VAL A 4 2.21 13.73 13.84
N SER A 5 2.86 12.91 14.67
CA SER A 5 2.36 11.56 14.95
C SER A 5 0.98 11.59 15.58
N ARG A 6 0.74 12.54 16.47
CA ARG A 6 -0.54 12.67 17.14
C ARG A 6 -1.64 13.09 16.17
N GLY A 7 -1.33 14.05 15.28
CA GLY A 7 -2.27 14.47 14.25
C GLY A 7 -2.61 13.36 13.29
N LEU A 8 -1.59 12.59 12.88
CA LEU A 8 -1.80 11.44 12.01
C LEU A 8 -2.65 10.38 12.69
N GLY A 9 -2.45 10.14 13.98
CA GLY A 9 -3.26 9.21 14.72
C GLY A 9 -4.73 9.59 14.74
N ASP A 10 -5.02 10.88 14.93
CA ASP A 10 -6.38 11.36 14.93
C ASP A 10 -7.03 11.22 13.55
N VAL A 11 -6.28 11.47 12.47
CA VAL A 11 -6.77 11.27 11.12
C VAL A 11 -7.05 9.79 10.87
N TYR A 12 -6.15 8.92 11.28
CA TYR A 12 -6.29 7.49 11.05
C TYR A 12 -7.51 6.89 11.76
N LYS A 13 -7.93 7.46 12.87
CA LYS A 13 -9.12 7.00 13.56
C LYS A 13 -10.38 7.10 12.68
N ARG A 14 -10.39 8.03 11.73
CA ARG A 14 -11.52 8.26 10.84
C ARG A 14 -11.37 7.57 9.50
N GLN A 15 -10.22 6.99 9.22
CA GLN A 15 -9.94 6.33 7.96
C GLN A 15 -10.15 4.84 8.09
N LYS A 16 -10.36 4.20 6.95
CA LYS A 16 -10.28 2.76 6.89
C LYS A 16 -8.83 2.40 7.07
N ARG A 17 -8.50 1.68 8.08
CA ARG A 17 -7.12 1.37 8.40
C ARG A 17 -6.37 0.68 7.26
N PHE A 18 -7.05 -0.14 6.49
CA PHE A 18 -6.40 -0.90 5.43
C PHE A 18 -7.19 -0.84 4.13
N GLY A 19 -6.51 -1.16 3.06
CA GLY A 19 -7.09 -1.23 1.73
C GLY A 19 -6.41 -2.29 0.91
N SER A 20 -7.10 -2.81 -0.08
CA SER A 20 -6.57 -3.83 -0.96
C SER A 20 -7.10 -3.62 -2.37
N ALA A 21 -6.29 -4.01 -3.35
CA ALA A 21 -6.70 -3.90 -4.74
C ALA A 21 -5.95 -4.89 -5.61
N TYR A 22 -6.62 -5.34 -6.64
CA TYR A 22 -6.03 -6.05 -7.76
C TYR A 22 -5.96 -5.10 -8.92
N ALA A 23 -4.91 -5.21 -9.73
CA ALA A 23 -4.81 -4.44 -10.96
C ALA A 23 -4.25 -5.32 -12.06
N PRO A 24 -4.93 -5.39 -13.19
CA PRO A 24 -4.46 -6.16 -14.34
C PRO A 24 -3.85 -5.25 -15.39
N LEU A 25 -2.99 -5.81 -16.20
CA LEU A 25 -2.55 -5.24 -17.47
C LEU A 25 -2.14 -6.41 -18.36
N ASP A 26 -2.96 -6.67 -19.37
CA ASP A 26 -2.78 -7.80 -20.28
C ASP A 26 -2.58 -9.11 -19.51
N GLU A 27 -1.40 -9.74 -19.60
CA GLU A 27 -1.12 -11.01 -18.94
C GLU A 27 -0.73 -10.85 -17.46
N SER A 28 -0.52 -9.62 -17.01
CA SER A 28 -0.04 -9.37 -15.64
C SER A 28 -1.17 -9.04 -14.69
N LEU A 29 -1.07 -9.56 -13.50
CA LEU A 29 -2.04 -9.31 -12.43
C LEU A 29 -1.29 -9.19 -11.12
N SER A 30 -1.50 -8.07 -10.43
CA SER A 30 -0.90 -7.84 -9.13
C SER A 30 -1.93 -7.50 -8.08
N ARG A 31 -1.60 -7.80 -6.83
CA ARG A 31 -2.42 -7.46 -5.67
C ARG A 31 -1.56 -6.71 -4.68
N VAL A 32 -2.10 -5.64 -4.11
CA VAL A 32 -1.44 -4.90 -3.05
C VAL A 32 -2.41 -4.72 -1.90
N VAL A 33 -1.91 -4.95 -0.68
CA VAL A 33 -2.67 -4.69 0.54
C VAL A 33 -1.85 -3.72 1.38
N VAL A 34 -2.46 -2.61 1.77
CA VAL A 34 -1.84 -1.58 2.61
C VAL A 34 -2.57 -1.55 3.94
N ASP A 35 -1.83 -1.68 5.02
CA ASP A 35 -2.38 -1.59 6.38
C ASP A 35 -1.60 -0.54 7.16
N PHE A 36 -2.27 0.55 7.55
CA PHE A 36 -1.67 1.56 8.40
C PHE A 36 -1.65 1.06 9.85
N SER A 37 -0.82 0.06 10.06
CA SER A 37 -0.76 -0.67 11.32
C SER A 37 0.04 0.03 12.43
N GLY A 38 0.79 1.06 12.06
CA GLY A 38 1.76 1.66 12.96
C GLY A 38 3.07 0.87 13.04
N ARG A 39 3.19 -0.21 12.28
CA ARG A 39 4.37 -1.07 12.26
C ARG A 39 4.88 -1.19 10.83
N PRO A 40 6.11 -0.73 10.54
CA PRO A 40 6.63 -0.85 9.18
C PRO A 40 6.91 -2.31 8.83
N GLY A 41 6.56 -2.68 7.62
CA GLY A 41 6.84 -4.01 7.12
C GLY A 41 6.49 -4.13 5.65
N LEU A 42 7.37 -4.76 4.89
CA LEU A 42 7.12 -5.02 3.49
C LEU A 42 7.24 -6.51 3.24
N PHE A 43 6.17 -7.08 2.70
CA PHE A 43 6.11 -8.47 2.30
C PHE A 43 6.02 -8.50 0.78
N TRP A 44 7.14 -8.78 0.15
CA TRP A 44 7.36 -8.60 -1.28
C TRP A 44 7.44 -9.95 -1.97
N ASP A 45 6.42 -10.30 -2.72
CA ASP A 45 6.38 -11.53 -3.49
C ASP A 45 6.28 -11.18 -4.98
N VAL A 46 7.40 -10.70 -5.50
CA VAL A 46 7.50 -10.25 -6.88
C VAL A 46 8.79 -10.80 -7.48
N GLU A 47 8.66 -11.44 -8.62
CA GLU A 47 9.80 -11.90 -9.38
C GLU A 47 9.71 -11.29 -10.78
N PHE A 48 10.48 -10.22 -11.01
CA PHE A 48 10.48 -9.56 -12.30
C PHE A 48 11.17 -10.43 -13.35
N LYS A 49 10.59 -10.45 -14.55
CA LYS A 49 11.11 -11.25 -15.67
C LYS A 49 12.38 -10.64 -16.28
N ARG A 50 12.69 -9.40 -15.94
CA ARG A 50 13.92 -8.70 -16.28
C ARG A 50 14.37 -7.86 -15.11
N GLU A 51 15.66 -7.51 -15.07
CA GLU A 51 16.19 -6.67 -14.01
C GLU A 51 16.00 -5.18 -14.28
N PHE A 52 15.82 -4.83 -15.56
CA PHE A 52 15.71 -3.43 -15.99
C PHE A 52 14.55 -3.25 -16.96
N ILE A 53 13.95 -2.06 -16.90
CA ILE A 53 13.08 -1.55 -17.95
C ILE A 53 13.82 -0.34 -18.52
N ASN A 54 14.35 -0.48 -19.72
CA ASN A 54 15.31 0.49 -20.28
C ASN A 54 16.46 0.67 -19.29
N ASP A 55 16.68 1.87 -18.81
CA ASP A 55 17.75 2.16 -17.84
C ASP A 55 17.28 2.09 -16.38
N PHE A 56 16.02 1.76 -16.17
CA PHE A 56 15.46 1.74 -14.82
C PHE A 56 15.68 0.37 -14.17
N ASP A 57 16.38 0.39 -13.03
CA ASP A 57 16.64 -0.81 -12.25
C ASP A 57 15.40 -1.13 -11.41
N LEU A 58 14.82 -2.30 -11.65
CA LEU A 58 13.58 -2.71 -10.96
C LEU A 58 13.77 -2.97 -9.46
N GLN A 59 15.00 -3.16 -8.99
CA GLN A 59 15.25 -3.24 -7.56
C GLN A 59 14.85 -1.96 -6.84
N LEU A 60 14.87 -0.82 -7.56
CA LEU A 60 14.46 0.45 -6.97
C LEU A 60 12.99 0.46 -6.58
N LEU A 61 12.16 -0.37 -7.21
CA LEU A 61 10.76 -0.50 -6.82
C LEU A 61 10.63 -1.08 -5.41
N GLU A 62 11.34 -2.14 -5.14
CA GLU A 62 11.30 -2.75 -3.80
C GLU A 62 11.81 -1.76 -2.76
N GLU A 63 12.89 -1.05 -3.08
CA GLU A 63 13.44 -0.04 -2.18
C GLU A 63 12.45 1.11 -1.94
N PHE A 64 11.72 1.51 -2.98
CA PHE A 64 10.68 2.53 -2.83
C PHE A 64 9.62 2.08 -1.80
N PHE A 65 9.16 0.84 -1.90
CA PHE A 65 8.15 0.34 -0.97
C PHE A 65 8.70 0.19 0.45
N HIS A 66 9.98 -0.20 0.60
CA HIS A 66 10.61 -0.22 1.91
C HIS A 66 10.63 1.19 2.53
N GLY A 67 11.01 2.18 1.74
CA GLY A 67 11.02 3.56 2.21
C GLY A 67 9.63 4.04 2.60
N PHE A 68 8.64 3.69 1.81
CA PHE A 68 7.26 4.06 2.09
C PHE A 68 6.77 3.44 3.41
N THR A 69 7.00 2.14 3.60
CA THR A 69 6.54 1.46 4.83
C THR A 69 7.19 2.07 6.07
N ASN A 70 8.47 2.41 5.97
CA ASN A 70 9.19 3.01 7.11
C ASN A 70 8.67 4.40 7.44
N LYS A 71 8.39 5.21 6.42
CA LYS A 71 7.90 6.57 6.63
C LYS A 71 6.45 6.61 7.09
N ALA A 72 5.62 5.78 6.50
CA ALA A 72 4.19 5.78 6.78
C ALA A 72 3.83 4.89 7.97
N LEU A 73 4.76 4.12 8.50
CA LEU A 73 4.53 3.13 9.53
C LEU A 73 3.42 2.17 9.09
N ALA A 74 3.55 1.68 7.86
CA ALA A 74 2.56 0.83 7.24
C ALA A 74 3.11 -0.56 6.98
N THR A 75 2.23 -1.54 7.04
CA THR A 75 2.52 -2.89 6.59
C THR A 75 1.95 -3.04 5.19
N ILE A 76 2.78 -3.45 4.24
CA ILE A 76 2.36 -3.58 2.85
C ILE A 76 2.71 -4.98 2.33
N HIS A 77 1.72 -5.61 1.73
CA HIS A 77 1.90 -6.87 1.00
C HIS A 77 1.80 -6.57 -0.49
N VAL A 78 2.80 -6.99 -1.25
CA VAL A 78 2.82 -6.82 -2.69
C VAL A 78 3.02 -8.19 -3.32
N ASP A 79 2.04 -8.59 -4.13
CA ASP A 79 2.08 -9.87 -4.82
C ASP A 79 1.90 -9.64 -6.31
N ASN A 80 2.87 -10.06 -7.11
CA ASN A 80 2.66 -10.18 -8.54
C ASN A 80 2.23 -11.62 -8.79
N LEU A 81 0.93 -11.81 -9.02
CA LEU A 81 0.35 -13.13 -9.11
C LEU A 81 0.69 -13.82 -10.42
N LYS A 82 0.79 -13.06 -11.49
CA LYS A 82 1.26 -13.53 -12.79
C LYS A 82 1.70 -12.36 -13.64
N GLY A 83 2.57 -12.64 -14.59
CA GLY A 83 3.09 -11.64 -15.52
C GLY A 83 4.29 -12.18 -16.26
N ALA A 84 4.38 -11.82 -17.54
CA ALA A 84 5.47 -12.23 -18.39
C ALA A 84 6.34 -11.07 -18.86
N ASN A 85 5.81 -9.84 -18.75
CA ASN A 85 6.48 -8.62 -19.17
C ASN A 85 6.78 -7.76 -17.95
N ALA A 86 8.04 -7.41 -17.77
CA ALA A 86 8.48 -6.68 -16.57
C ALA A 86 7.82 -5.32 -16.44
N HIS A 87 7.58 -4.61 -17.56
CA HIS A 87 6.88 -3.34 -17.54
C HIS A 87 5.44 -3.53 -17.04
N HIS A 88 4.77 -4.56 -17.54
CA HIS A 88 3.41 -4.86 -17.10
C HIS A 88 3.37 -5.24 -15.62
N GLN A 89 4.36 -6.00 -15.15
CA GLN A 89 4.46 -6.36 -13.74
C GLN A 89 4.57 -5.10 -12.87
N ALA A 90 5.49 -4.20 -13.22
CA ALA A 90 5.71 -2.97 -12.46
C ALA A 90 4.46 -2.09 -12.49
N GLU A 91 3.84 -1.94 -13.65
CA GLU A 91 2.68 -1.07 -13.79
C GLU A 91 1.48 -1.59 -12.99
N THR A 92 1.23 -2.92 -13.01
CA THR A 92 0.14 -3.49 -12.22
C THR A 92 0.38 -3.33 -10.73
N ILE A 93 1.62 -3.41 -10.28
CA ILE A 93 1.97 -3.19 -8.88
C ILE A 93 1.64 -1.75 -8.48
N PHE A 94 2.05 -0.77 -9.27
CA PHE A 94 1.77 0.62 -8.94
C PHE A 94 0.28 0.95 -9.01
N LYS A 95 -0.43 0.40 -9.97
CA LYS A 95 -1.87 0.60 -10.07
C LYS A 95 -2.60 0.01 -8.87
N ALA A 96 -2.24 -1.21 -8.50
CA ALA A 96 -2.83 -1.86 -7.33
C ALA A 96 -2.50 -1.09 -6.05
N PHE A 97 -1.27 -0.63 -5.92
CA PHE A 97 -0.85 0.17 -4.77
C PHE A 97 -1.65 1.46 -4.67
N ALA A 98 -1.80 2.19 -5.77
CA ALA A 98 -2.56 3.45 -5.76
C ALA A 98 -4.00 3.23 -5.34
N LEU A 99 -4.63 2.18 -5.84
CA LEU A 99 -6.01 1.86 -5.48
C LEU A 99 -6.13 1.43 -4.02
N ALA A 100 -5.22 0.58 -3.56
CA ALA A 100 -5.21 0.13 -2.17
C ALA A 100 -4.97 1.29 -1.21
N LEU A 101 -4.04 2.18 -1.56
CA LEU A 101 -3.73 3.35 -0.76
C LEU A 101 -4.93 4.30 -0.68
N LYS A 102 -5.58 4.53 -1.81
CA LYS A 102 -6.77 5.37 -1.86
C LYS A 102 -7.86 4.79 -0.94
N GLN A 103 -8.05 3.49 -0.97
CA GLN A 103 -9.03 2.83 -0.13
C GLN A 103 -8.67 2.96 1.35
N ALA A 104 -7.41 2.69 1.70
CA ALA A 104 -6.94 2.74 3.09
C ALA A 104 -7.03 4.16 3.66
N CYS A 105 -6.84 5.17 2.82
CA CYS A 105 -6.90 6.57 3.23
C CYS A 105 -8.31 7.16 3.15
N SER A 106 -9.29 6.42 2.62
CA SER A 106 -10.64 6.92 2.52
C SER A 106 -11.30 6.94 3.89
N MET A 107 -12.30 7.81 4.04
CA MET A 107 -13.05 7.87 5.27
C MET A 107 -13.96 6.66 5.40
N ASP A 108 -14.01 6.08 6.59
CA ASP A 108 -14.97 5.04 6.91
C ASP A 108 -16.27 5.73 7.32
N ASP A 109 -17.30 5.60 6.49
CA ASP A 109 -18.57 6.27 6.74
C ASP A 109 -19.20 5.85 8.08
N ALA A 110 -19.03 4.60 8.46
CA ALA A 110 -19.52 4.11 9.73
C ALA A 110 -18.81 4.79 10.91
N LYS A 111 -17.51 5.06 10.77
CA LYS A 111 -16.75 5.78 11.79
C LYS A 111 -17.03 7.26 11.75
N LYS A 112 -17.28 7.80 10.58
CA LYS A 112 -17.55 9.21 10.37
C LYS A 112 -18.83 9.64 11.09
N ASP A 113 -19.84 8.80 11.08
CA ASP A 113 -21.15 9.10 11.69
C ASP A 113 -21.19 8.79 13.17
N ARG A 114 -20.09 8.29 13.74
CA ARG A 114 -20.01 7.97 15.16
C ARG A 114 -19.29 9.06 15.92
N LEU A 115 -19.77 9.32 17.11
CA LEU A 115 -19.04 10.19 18.01
C LEU A 115 -17.72 9.53 18.37
N PRO A 116 -16.64 10.33 18.55
CA PRO A 116 -15.36 9.79 19.00
C PRO A 116 -15.52 9.22 20.41
N SER A 117 -15.79 7.95 20.48
CA SER A 117 -16.14 7.28 21.70
C SER A 117 -15.32 6.02 21.88
N THR A 118 -15.86 5.09 22.64
CA THR A 118 -15.19 3.83 22.95
C THR A 118 -14.77 3.02 21.74
N LYS A 119 -15.39 3.21 20.60
CA LYS A 119 -15.05 2.43 19.42
C LYS A 119 -13.69 2.76 18.85
N GLU A 120 -13.23 3.95 19.07
CA GLU A 120 -11.91 4.36 18.60
C GLU A 120 -10.81 3.84 19.49
N LEU A 121 -11.17 3.31 20.62
CA LEU A 121 -10.23 2.65 21.51
C LEU A 121 -9.92 1.23 21.05
N LEU A 122 -10.73 0.72 20.16
CA LEU A 122 -10.53 -0.60 19.61
C LEU A 122 -9.71 -0.53 18.32
#